data_d21c06ddf4f3e6867b6e1c15c221fde2
#
_entry.id   d21c06ddf4f3e6867b6e1c15c221fde2
#
_cell.length_a   1.000
_cell.length_b   1.000
_cell.length_c   1.000
_cell.angle_alpha   90.00
_cell.angle_beta   90.00
_cell.angle_gamma   90.00
#
_symmetry.space_group_name_H-M   'P 1'
#
loop_
_entity.id
_entity.type
_entity.pdbx_description
1 polymer ?
#
loop_
_entity_poly.entity_id
_entity_poly.type
_entity_poly.pdbx_seq_one_letter_code
_entity_poly.pdbx_strand_id
1 'polypeptide(L)'
;KGGLKWLGQAGKMINTAEGTIDHYRDPNYTGKGITDVAERFATSITRIDHCVGDILQTIKDLKIDKNTIVIFSSDNGPHREAYIKGKRWSPSVFQSAGTFKGSKGSSYEGGLRVPTFAWGPSRIKSGKKSNSPSQFHDWMATFCDYAGVNAPARIDGVSLVPTLNRTGKQRKGIVYVEFNNQQGLYLDGYKGLRMKATGHAVDFEIFNTIDDGPESKNLAGTNEDFNRLQKRMKAEVLRIRMPNKHAKKSYDGELVPGLDISKKDLSNGVAVKTYLGEWDWVPEFTQMSAEASSLEKNINLKSLPAEKNAGLLFSGYIQIPEPGDWTFHCEASGSLIFKIHNKLVIDGDYKYDGTEISTTLKLDRGIHPYRLYYKTSAKKPSLSLQWEGSSVAKGLIPADALLVQGEQKR
;
A
#
# COMPACT_ATOMS: atom_id res chain seq x y z
N LYS A 1 1.29 15.80 -37.79
CA LYS A 1 1.51 14.61 -36.95
C LYS A 1 2.95 14.65 -36.45
N GLY A 2 3.15 14.77 -35.19
CA GLY A 2 4.43 14.80 -34.52
C GLY A 2 4.25 14.44 -33.06
N GLY A 3 5.28 14.49 -32.25
CA GLY A 3 5.17 14.16 -30.84
C GLY A 3 6.39 13.51 -30.26
N LEU A 4 6.18 12.76 -29.23
CA LEU A 4 7.21 11.96 -28.59
C LEU A 4 7.32 10.60 -29.28
N LYS A 5 8.52 10.18 -29.54
CA LYS A 5 8.81 8.88 -30.14
C LYS A 5 9.70 8.07 -29.20
N TRP A 6 9.29 6.84 -28.96
CA TRP A 6 10.11 5.89 -28.23
C TRP A 6 11.23 5.37 -29.13
N LEU A 7 12.47 5.51 -28.72
CA LEU A 7 13.64 5.05 -29.46
C LEU A 7 14.35 3.92 -28.71
N GLY A 8 14.19 2.72 -29.28
CA GLY A 8 14.98 1.56 -28.90
C GLY A 8 14.75 1.00 -27.50
N GLN A 9 15.52 -0.04 -27.19
CA GLN A 9 15.41 -0.81 -25.95
C GLN A 9 15.82 -0.03 -24.69
N ALA A 10 16.64 0.98 -24.83
CA ALA A 10 17.06 1.82 -23.70
C ALA A 10 15.95 2.70 -23.13
N GLY A 11 14.76 2.65 -23.71
CA GLY A 11 13.62 3.39 -23.23
C GLY A 11 13.75 4.91 -23.29
N LYS A 12 14.64 5.41 -24.12
CA LYS A 12 14.79 6.85 -24.29
C LYS A 12 13.69 7.40 -25.18
N MET A 13 12.89 8.27 -24.62
CA MET A 13 11.90 9.04 -25.36
C MET A 13 12.49 10.36 -25.82
N ILE A 14 12.40 10.65 -27.09
CA ILE A 14 12.82 11.93 -27.66
C ILE A 14 11.62 12.69 -28.21
N ASN A 15 11.68 14.00 -28.14
CA ASN A 15 10.70 14.86 -28.79
C ASN A 15 11.07 14.95 -30.29
N THR A 16 10.27 14.32 -31.14
CA THR A 16 10.37 14.41 -32.59
C THR A 16 9.45 15.47 -33.17
N ALA A 17 8.80 16.26 -32.32
CA ALA A 17 7.77 17.18 -32.70
C ALA A 17 8.30 18.59 -33.04
N GLU A 18 9.59 18.80 -33.04
CA GLU A 18 10.17 20.07 -33.47
C GLU A 18 9.80 20.34 -34.92
N GLY A 19 9.02 21.40 -35.14
CA GLY A 19 8.42 21.71 -36.44
C GLY A 19 7.27 20.83 -36.89
N THR A 20 6.89 19.80 -36.13
CA THR A 20 5.80 18.84 -36.47
C THR A 20 4.73 18.72 -35.43
N ILE A 21 4.72 19.60 -34.45
CA ILE A 21 3.71 19.62 -33.40
C ILE A 21 2.33 19.81 -34.04
N ASP A 22 1.39 18.99 -33.60
CA ASP A 22 0.00 19.14 -33.95
C ASP A 22 -0.48 20.57 -33.57
N HIS A 23 -0.80 21.36 -34.58
CA HIS A 23 -1.27 22.74 -34.41
C HIS A 23 -2.74 22.83 -34.04
N TYR A 24 -3.45 21.70 -33.99
CA TYR A 24 -4.85 21.72 -33.61
C TYR A 24 -5.00 22.26 -32.19
N ARG A 25 -5.94 23.17 -32.05
CA ARG A 25 -6.43 23.71 -30.79
C ARG A 25 -7.93 23.47 -30.74
N ASP A 26 -8.41 23.00 -29.64
CA ASP A 26 -9.84 22.88 -29.44
C ASP A 26 -10.48 24.28 -29.45
N PRO A 27 -11.51 24.50 -30.28
CA PRO A 27 -12.17 25.81 -30.40
C PRO A 27 -12.72 26.32 -29.06
N ASN A 28 -13.03 25.44 -28.14
CA ASN A 28 -13.50 25.84 -26.81
C ASN A 28 -12.45 26.61 -26.00
N TYR A 29 -11.18 26.51 -26.35
CA TYR A 29 -10.08 27.18 -25.63
C TYR A 29 -9.36 28.24 -26.44
N THR A 30 -9.50 28.24 -27.76
CA THR A 30 -8.87 29.21 -28.64
C THR A 30 -9.46 30.60 -28.45
N GLY A 31 -8.60 31.62 -28.38
CA GLY A 31 -9.02 33.03 -28.25
C GLY A 31 -9.59 33.38 -26.87
N LYS A 32 -9.39 32.58 -25.85
CA LYS A 32 -9.85 32.86 -24.47
C LYS A 32 -8.86 33.66 -23.62
N GLY A 33 -7.83 34.25 -24.21
CA GLY A 33 -6.84 35.06 -23.51
C GLY A 33 -5.85 34.24 -22.67
N ILE A 34 -5.81 32.92 -22.88
CA ILE A 34 -4.84 32.03 -22.25
C ILE A 34 -3.62 31.82 -23.17
N THR A 35 -2.50 31.33 -22.60
CA THR A 35 -1.26 31.11 -23.39
C THR A 35 -1.42 29.92 -24.34
N ASP A 36 -0.64 29.89 -25.44
CA ASP A 36 -0.59 28.75 -26.36
C ASP A 36 -0.28 27.41 -25.63
N VAL A 37 0.55 27.44 -24.60
CA VAL A 37 0.83 26.25 -23.76
C VAL A 37 -0.42 25.81 -23.00
N ALA A 38 -1.20 26.74 -22.49
CA ALA A 38 -2.46 26.44 -21.79
C ALA A 38 -3.52 25.90 -22.76
N GLU A 39 -3.67 26.49 -23.97
CA GLU A 39 -4.57 25.96 -25.00
C GLU A 39 -4.22 24.55 -25.42
N ARG A 40 -2.92 24.22 -25.55
CA ARG A 40 -2.42 22.87 -25.85
C ARG A 40 -2.75 21.90 -24.73
N PHE A 41 -2.54 22.31 -23.50
CA PHE A 41 -2.85 21.48 -22.32
C PHE A 41 -4.35 21.17 -22.28
N ALA A 42 -5.20 22.17 -22.37
CA ALA A 42 -6.66 22.00 -22.38
C ALA A 42 -7.11 21.10 -23.54
N THR A 43 -6.59 21.34 -24.76
CA THR A 43 -6.85 20.49 -25.93
C THR A 43 -6.45 19.03 -25.66
N SER A 44 -5.30 18.80 -25.00
CA SER A 44 -4.84 17.44 -24.67
C SER A 44 -5.78 16.74 -23.68
N ILE A 45 -6.27 17.46 -22.67
CA ILE A 45 -7.24 16.92 -21.70
C ILE A 45 -8.55 16.56 -22.40
N THR A 46 -9.07 17.42 -23.28
CA THR A 46 -10.29 17.12 -24.06
C THR A 46 -10.11 15.89 -24.93
N ARG A 47 -8.94 15.73 -25.56
CA ARG A 47 -8.63 14.52 -26.35
C ARG A 47 -8.61 13.26 -25.49
N ILE A 48 -8.03 13.33 -24.28
CA ILE A 48 -8.07 12.20 -23.34
C ILE A 48 -9.51 11.84 -23.00
N ASP A 49 -10.34 12.85 -22.71
CA ASP A 49 -11.76 12.65 -22.39
C ASP A 49 -12.50 11.96 -23.55
N HIS A 50 -12.32 12.44 -24.78
CA HIS A 50 -12.89 11.81 -25.99
C HIS A 50 -12.40 10.35 -26.14
N CYS A 51 -11.11 10.09 -25.99
CA CYS A 51 -10.57 8.72 -26.08
C CYS A 51 -11.18 7.79 -25.01
N VAL A 52 -11.40 8.28 -23.80
CA VAL A 52 -12.10 7.51 -22.76
C VAL A 52 -13.55 7.25 -23.19
N GLY A 53 -14.24 8.25 -23.72
CA GLY A 53 -15.59 8.11 -24.28
C GLY A 53 -15.66 7.04 -25.36
N ASP A 54 -14.72 7.07 -26.33
CA ASP A 54 -14.63 6.10 -27.41
C ASP A 54 -14.39 4.67 -26.91
N ILE A 55 -13.53 4.51 -25.91
CA ILE A 55 -13.28 3.20 -25.26
C ILE A 55 -14.57 2.68 -24.59
N LEU A 56 -15.25 3.52 -23.82
CA LEU A 56 -16.48 3.14 -23.15
C LEU A 56 -17.60 2.80 -24.15
N GLN A 57 -17.69 3.55 -25.28
CA GLN A 57 -18.64 3.25 -26.34
C GLN A 57 -18.30 1.93 -27.03
N THR A 58 -17.03 1.68 -27.36
CA THR A 58 -16.59 0.42 -27.98
C THR A 58 -16.93 -0.79 -27.10
N ILE A 59 -16.73 -0.69 -25.78
CA ILE A 59 -17.09 -1.75 -24.82
C ILE A 59 -18.60 -2.04 -24.87
N LYS A 60 -19.44 -0.99 -24.98
CA LYS A 60 -20.91 -1.14 -25.12
C LYS A 60 -21.28 -1.76 -26.46
N ASP A 61 -20.70 -1.29 -27.56
CA ASP A 61 -20.97 -1.80 -28.92
C ASP A 61 -20.63 -3.29 -29.05
N LEU A 62 -19.53 -3.70 -28.40
CA LEU A 62 -19.12 -5.12 -28.31
C LEU A 62 -19.98 -5.92 -27.33
N LYS A 63 -20.88 -5.29 -26.58
CA LYS A 63 -21.76 -5.90 -25.57
C LYS A 63 -21.00 -6.64 -24.44
N ILE A 64 -19.80 -6.17 -24.12
CA ILE A 64 -18.97 -6.71 -23.02
C ILE A 64 -19.00 -5.86 -21.75
N ASP A 65 -19.77 -4.78 -21.74
CA ASP A 65 -19.91 -3.81 -20.65
C ASP A 65 -20.35 -4.45 -19.32
N LYS A 66 -21.16 -5.51 -19.37
CA LYS A 66 -21.61 -6.24 -18.18
C LYS A 66 -20.50 -7.03 -17.48
N ASN A 67 -19.41 -7.34 -18.21
CA ASN A 67 -18.27 -8.09 -17.67
C ASN A 67 -16.97 -7.29 -17.71
N THR A 68 -17.06 -5.97 -17.83
CA THR A 68 -15.90 -5.09 -17.93
C THR A 68 -15.97 -4.02 -16.84
N ILE A 69 -14.82 -3.77 -16.19
CA ILE A 69 -14.61 -2.66 -15.29
C ILE A 69 -13.52 -1.77 -15.90
N VAL A 70 -13.79 -0.47 -15.97
CA VAL A 70 -12.84 0.53 -16.43
C VAL A 70 -12.46 1.42 -15.26
N ILE A 71 -11.17 1.53 -15.02
CA ILE A 71 -10.60 2.45 -14.04
C ILE A 71 -9.79 3.51 -14.79
N PHE A 72 -10.11 4.75 -14.53
CA PHE A 72 -9.31 5.89 -14.99
C PHE A 72 -8.67 6.57 -13.80
N SER A 73 -7.39 6.89 -13.91
CA SER A 73 -6.68 7.67 -12.91
C SER A 73 -5.50 8.43 -13.53
N SER A 74 -5.09 9.52 -12.91
CA SER A 74 -3.78 10.12 -13.16
C SER A 74 -2.74 9.48 -12.23
N ASP A 75 -1.47 9.61 -12.56
CA ASP A 75 -0.35 9.08 -11.77
C ASP A 75 0.08 10.00 -10.63
N ASN A 76 -0.11 11.29 -10.77
CA ASN A 76 0.23 12.33 -9.79
C ASN A 76 -0.63 13.59 -9.98
N GLY A 77 -0.55 14.49 -9.04
CA GLY A 77 -1.18 15.81 -9.14
C GLY A 77 -0.67 16.66 -10.30
N PRO A 78 -1.27 17.82 -10.56
CA PRO A 78 -0.96 18.63 -11.71
C PRO A 78 0.48 19.09 -11.75
N HIS A 79 1.02 19.14 -12.95
CA HIS A 79 2.42 19.34 -13.22
C HIS A 79 2.69 20.81 -13.62
N ARG A 80 3.88 21.30 -13.27
CA ARG A 80 4.31 22.70 -13.46
C ARG A 80 5.34 22.91 -14.56
N GLU A 81 5.95 21.83 -15.05
CA GLU A 81 7.13 21.94 -15.90
C GLU A 81 6.74 22.14 -17.36
N ALA A 82 7.49 22.94 -18.06
CA ALA A 82 7.45 22.98 -19.52
C ALA A 82 8.66 22.23 -20.06
N TYR A 83 8.41 21.21 -20.88
CA TYR A 83 9.48 20.47 -21.57
C TYR A 83 10.07 21.24 -22.75
N ILE A 84 9.54 22.42 -23.08
CA ILE A 84 10.02 23.31 -24.13
C ILE A 84 10.70 24.50 -23.46
N LYS A 85 11.97 24.73 -23.79
CA LYS A 85 12.76 25.84 -23.25
C LYS A 85 12.01 27.18 -23.41
N GLY A 86 11.94 27.94 -22.34
CA GLY A 86 11.28 29.26 -22.34
C GLY A 86 9.75 29.23 -22.28
N LYS A 87 9.11 28.07 -22.36
CA LYS A 87 7.66 27.92 -22.23
C LYS A 87 7.31 27.40 -20.84
N ARG A 88 6.90 28.26 -19.94
CA ARG A 88 6.44 27.87 -18.59
C ARG A 88 4.97 27.52 -18.57
N TRP A 89 4.64 26.46 -17.86
CA TRP A 89 3.29 26.06 -17.54
C TRP A 89 3.01 26.27 -16.05
N SER A 90 1.82 26.72 -15.70
CA SER A 90 1.35 26.75 -14.32
C SER A 90 -0.03 26.12 -14.22
N PRO A 91 -0.23 25.13 -13.35
CA PRO A 91 -1.54 24.53 -13.13
C PRO A 91 -2.57 25.50 -12.54
N SER A 92 -2.13 26.66 -12.04
CA SER A 92 -3.02 27.72 -11.54
C SER A 92 -3.90 28.34 -12.61
N VAL A 93 -3.50 28.29 -13.89
CA VAL A 93 -4.31 28.81 -15.03
C VAL A 93 -5.70 28.19 -15.06
N PHE A 94 -5.80 26.90 -14.76
CA PHE A 94 -7.07 26.16 -14.72
C PHE A 94 -7.44 25.73 -13.30
N GLN A 95 -6.73 26.21 -12.27
CA GLN A 95 -6.90 25.73 -10.90
C GLN A 95 -6.89 24.18 -10.82
N SER A 96 -5.96 23.57 -11.56
CA SER A 96 -5.94 22.09 -11.76
C SER A 96 -5.81 21.28 -10.48
N ALA A 97 -5.29 21.86 -9.40
CA ALA A 97 -5.27 21.25 -8.08
C ALA A 97 -6.54 21.56 -7.24
N GLY A 98 -7.50 22.31 -7.80
CA GLY A 98 -8.63 22.82 -7.03
C GLY A 98 -8.14 23.69 -5.87
N THR A 99 -8.66 23.43 -4.67
CA THR A 99 -8.25 24.11 -3.42
C THR A 99 -7.04 23.48 -2.77
N PHE A 100 -6.54 22.36 -3.28
CA PHE A 100 -5.44 21.62 -2.66
C PHE A 100 -4.10 22.32 -2.86
N LYS A 101 -3.28 22.32 -1.82
CA LYS A 101 -1.93 22.86 -1.85
C LYS A 101 -0.97 21.93 -2.60
N GLY A 102 -0.02 22.50 -3.31
CA GLY A 102 1.05 21.74 -3.98
C GLY A 102 0.70 21.31 -5.41
N SER A 103 1.59 20.54 -5.99
CA SER A 103 1.52 20.02 -7.36
C SER A 103 2.47 18.82 -7.46
N LYS A 104 2.58 18.17 -8.62
CA LYS A 104 3.52 17.06 -8.89
C LYS A 104 4.88 17.30 -8.23
N GLY A 105 5.41 16.28 -7.56
CA GLY A 105 6.67 16.34 -6.81
C GLY A 105 6.53 16.87 -5.38
N SER A 106 5.32 17.09 -4.91
CA SER A 106 5.01 17.51 -3.56
C SER A 106 4.14 16.49 -2.83
N SER A 107 4.39 16.24 -1.55
CA SER A 107 3.56 15.40 -0.71
C SER A 107 2.38 16.14 -0.06
N TYR A 108 2.11 17.37 -0.44
CA TYR A 108 0.84 18.04 -0.19
C TYR A 108 -0.29 17.42 -1.02
N GLU A 109 -1.54 17.63 -0.60
CA GLU A 109 -2.71 17.03 -1.24
C GLU A 109 -2.78 17.31 -2.75
N GLY A 110 -2.44 18.52 -3.20
CA GLY A 110 -2.42 18.88 -4.62
C GLY A 110 -1.36 18.17 -5.45
N GLY A 111 -0.34 17.58 -4.80
CA GLY A 111 0.64 16.72 -5.47
C GLY A 111 0.26 15.24 -5.48
N LEU A 112 -0.56 14.82 -4.52
CA LEU A 112 -0.91 13.41 -4.29
C LEU A 112 -2.29 13.05 -4.82
N ARG A 113 -3.30 13.90 -4.64
CA ARG A 113 -4.65 13.62 -5.12
C ARG A 113 -4.71 13.66 -6.63
N VAL A 114 -5.35 12.64 -7.18
CA VAL A 114 -5.53 12.46 -8.62
C VAL A 114 -6.99 12.22 -8.95
N PRO A 115 -7.48 12.73 -10.11
CA PRO A 115 -8.80 12.38 -10.58
C PRO A 115 -8.86 10.87 -10.81
N THR A 116 -9.82 10.21 -10.17
CA THR A 116 -9.99 8.76 -10.29
C THR A 116 -11.47 8.44 -10.40
N PHE A 117 -11.85 7.61 -11.37
CA PHE A 117 -13.16 7.03 -11.44
C PHE A 117 -13.12 5.55 -11.80
N ALA A 118 -14.18 4.86 -11.40
CA ALA A 118 -14.40 3.47 -11.72
C ALA A 118 -15.77 3.34 -12.41
N TRP A 119 -15.80 2.66 -13.55
CA TRP A 119 -17.00 2.39 -14.31
C TRP A 119 -17.18 0.88 -14.52
N GLY A 120 -18.39 0.38 -14.33
CA GLY A 120 -18.72 -1.04 -14.50
C GLY A 120 -20.20 -1.24 -14.22
N PRO A 121 -21.10 -1.16 -15.25
CA PRO A 121 -22.55 -1.03 -15.06
C PRO A 121 -23.20 -2.13 -14.24
N SER A 122 -22.66 -3.36 -14.29
CA SER A 122 -23.19 -4.52 -13.57
C SER A 122 -22.65 -4.68 -12.15
N ARG A 123 -21.56 -3.98 -11.79
CA ARG A 123 -20.80 -4.23 -10.57
C ARG A 123 -20.60 -2.99 -9.71
N ILE A 124 -20.52 -1.81 -10.32
CA ILE A 124 -20.22 -0.55 -9.65
C ILE A 124 -21.44 0.34 -9.67
N LYS A 125 -21.87 0.83 -8.50
CA LYS A 125 -22.99 1.76 -8.41
C LYS A 125 -22.64 3.11 -9.00
N SER A 126 -23.39 3.54 -10.02
CA SER A 126 -23.19 4.82 -10.70
C SER A 126 -23.49 6.03 -9.82
N GLY A 127 -22.91 7.17 -10.17
CA GLY A 127 -23.21 8.47 -9.56
C GLY A 127 -22.81 8.61 -8.09
N LYS A 128 -21.88 7.77 -7.61
CA LYS A 128 -21.42 7.81 -6.22
C LYS A 128 -20.02 8.39 -6.11
N LYS A 129 -19.76 9.06 -4.99
CA LYS A 129 -18.44 9.59 -4.62
C LYS A 129 -18.00 8.98 -3.31
N SER A 130 -16.70 8.82 -3.11
CA SER A 130 -16.08 8.39 -1.86
C SER A 130 -14.95 9.34 -1.48
N ASN A 131 -14.86 9.67 -0.20
CA ASN A 131 -13.77 10.43 0.39
C ASN A 131 -12.79 9.52 1.16
N SER A 132 -12.94 8.19 1.07
CA SER A 132 -12.00 7.26 1.70
C SER A 132 -10.64 7.36 1.03
N PRO A 133 -9.57 7.68 1.77
CA PRO A 133 -8.22 7.63 1.23
C PRO A 133 -7.89 6.23 0.71
N SER A 134 -7.30 6.17 -0.47
CA SER A 134 -6.83 4.93 -1.11
C SER A 134 -5.56 5.21 -1.91
N GLN A 135 -4.83 4.16 -2.26
CA GLN A 135 -3.60 4.27 -3.05
C GLN A 135 -3.60 3.28 -4.22
N PHE A 136 -2.66 3.43 -5.14
CA PHE A 136 -2.56 2.59 -6.34
C PHE A 136 -2.41 1.09 -6.01
N HIS A 137 -1.74 0.73 -4.93
CA HIS A 137 -1.59 -0.67 -4.53
C HIS A 137 -2.92 -1.34 -4.13
N ASP A 138 -3.96 -0.56 -3.82
CA ASP A 138 -5.30 -1.09 -3.52
C ASP A 138 -5.99 -1.67 -4.76
N TRP A 139 -5.62 -1.22 -5.96
CA TRP A 139 -6.20 -1.73 -7.20
C TRP A 139 -5.88 -3.20 -7.45
N MET A 140 -4.69 -3.69 -7.09
CA MET A 140 -4.36 -5.10 -7.24
C MET A 140 -5.31 -5.99 -6.44
N ALA A 141 -5.52 -5.69 -5.16
CA ALA A 141 -6.48 -6.40 -4.31
C ALA A 141 -7.92 -6.28 -4.84
N THR A 142 -8.27 -5.09 -5.37
CA THR A 142 -9.60 -4.82 -5.96
C THR A 142 -9.84 -5.65 -7.21
N PHE A 143 -8.85 -5.76 -8.10
CA PHE A 143 -8.96 -6.58 -9.30
C PHE A 143 -9.04 -8.06 -8.99
N CYS A 144 -8.27 -8.55 -8.02
CA CYS A 144 -8.39 -9.92 -7.53
C CYS A 144 -9.81 -10.23 -7.05
N ASP A 145 -10.38 -9.34 -6.24
CA ASP A 145 -11.73 -9.49 -5.69
C ASP A 145 -12.80 -9.50 -6.81
N TYR A 146 -12.73 -8.59 -7.77
CA TYR A 146 -13.63 -8.60 -8.94
C TYR A 146 -13.45 -9.82 -9.84
N ALA A 147 -12.25 -10.35 -9.95
CA ALA A 147 -11.95 -11.56 -10.71
C ALA A 147 -12.35 -12.86 -9.98
N GLY A 148 -12.73 -12.75 -8.70
CA GLY A 148 -13.07 -13.91 -7.87
C GLY A 148 -11.85 -14.73 -7.45
N VAL A 149 -10.66 -14.13 -7.44
CA VAL A 149 -9.41 -14.75 -6.97
C VAL A 149 -8.93 -14.09 -5.68
N ASN A 150 -8.26 -14.85 -4.83
CA ASN A 150 -7.76 -14.32 -3.58
C ASN A 150 -6.52 -13.45 -3.82
N ALA A 151 -6.49 -12.26 -3.22
CA ALA A 151 -5.32 -11.38 -3.29
C ALA A 151 -4.09 -12.03 -2.64
N PRO A 152 -2.87 -11.81 -3.17
CA PRO A 152 -1.64 -12.33 -2.57
C PRO A 152 -1.38 -11.73 -1.17
N ALA A 153 -0.91 -12.53 -0.23
CA ALA A 153 -0.54 -12.07 1.11
C ALA A 153 0.63 -11.07 1.10
N ARG A 154 1.46 -11.09 0.08
CA ARG A 154 2.64 -10.22 -0.08
C ARG A 154 2.35 -8.75 -0.32
N ILE A 155 1.14 -8.40 -0.81
CA ILE A 155 0.78 -7.01 -1.13
C ILE A 155 0.31 -6.24 0.10
N ASP A 156 0.36 -4.91 0.02
CA ASP A 156 -0.08 -4.00 1.08
C ASP A 156 -1.49 -3.46 0.85
N GLY A 157 -2.00 -3.59 -0.37
CA GLY A 157 -3.30 -3.05 -0.78
C GLY A 157 -4.48 -3.81 -0.19
N VAL A 158 -5.58 -3.10 -0.06
CA VAL A 158 -6.88 -3.64 0.36
C VAL A 158 -7.90 -3.47 -0.77
N SER A 159 -8.81 -4.44 -0.92
CA SER A 159 -9.87 -4.32 -1.92
C SER A 159 -10.77 -3.11 -1.64
N LEU A 160 -11.04 -2.33 -2.69
CA LEU A 160 -11.97 -1.20 -2.69
C LEU A 160 -13.39 -1.61 -3.09
N VAL A 161 -13.64 -2.90 -3.36
CA VAL A 161 -14.96 -3.42 -3.74
C VAL A 161 -16.07 -3.00 -2.77
N PRO A 162 -15.89 -3.05 -1.43
CA PRO A 162 -16.92 -2.58 -0.50
C PRO A 162 -17.28 -1.11 -0.73
N THR A 163 -16.31 -0.25 -1.01
CA THR A 163 -16.52 1.16 -1.32
C THR A 163 -17.21 1.35 -2.68
N LEU A 164 -16.75 0.66 -3.72
CA LEU A 164 -17.25 0.78 -5.09
C LEU A 164 -18.68 0.24 -5.23
N ASN A 165 -18.97 -0.90 -4.62
CA ASN A 165 -20.28 -1.55 -4.70
C ASN A 165 -21.24 -1.06 -3.61
N ARG A 166 -20.76 -0.30 -2.63
CA ARG A 166 -21.54 0.09 -1.44
C ARG A 166 -22.06 -1.09 -0.65
N THR A 167 -21.20 -2.09 -0.47
CA THR A 167 -21.51 -3.33 0.26
C THR A 167 -20.50 -3.55 1.37
N GLY A 168 -20.99 -3.86 2.57
CA GLY A 168 -20.11 -4.18 3.70
C GLY A 168 -19.24 -3.01 4.19
N LYS A 169 -18.28 -3.34 5.05
CA LYS A 169 -17.36 -2.39 5.66
C LYS A 169 -16.02 -2.36 4.90
N GLN A 170 -15.60 -1.16 4.48
CA GLN A 170 -14.29 -0.97 3.88
C GLN A 170 -13.18 -1.22 4.91
N ARG A 171 -12.24 -2.10 4.59
CA ARG A 171 -11.00 -2.27 5.39
C ARG A 171 -10.16 -1.01 5.26
N LYS A 172 -9.52 -0.63 6.36
CA LYS A 172 -8.52 0.44 6.33
C LYS A 172 -7.26 -0.07 5.63
N GLY A 173 -6.86 0.61 4.56
CA GLY A 173 -5.57 0.41 3.91
C GLY A 173 -4.48 1.24 4.56
N ILE A 174 -3.25 0.97 4.19
CA ILE A 174 -2.11 1.79 4.53
C ILE A 174 -2.04 2.90 3.49
N VAL A 175 -2.11 4.17 3.91
CA VAL A 175 -1.90 5.32 3.04
C VAL A 175 -0.62 6.01 3.48
N TYR A 176 0.47 5.66 2.81
CA TYR A 176 1.80 6.16 3.07
C TYR A 176 2.51 6.51 1.76
N VAL A 177 3.13 7.67 1.75
CA VAL A 177 3.89 8.19 0.61
C VAL A 177 5.27 8.61 1.07
N GLU A 178 6.28 8.21 0.32
CA GLU A 178 7.67 8.65 0.50
C GLU A 178 8.26 9.07 -0.85
N PHE A 179 8.69 10.30 -0.95
CA PHE A 179 9.32 10.84 -2.15
C PHE A 179 10.45 11.79 -1.78
N ASN A 180 11.67 11.53 -2.23
CA ASN A 180 12.87 12.26 -1.81
C ASN A 180 12.98 12.25 -0.28
N ASN A 181 12.93 13.43 0.35
CA ASN A 181 12.91 13.60 1.81
C ASN A 181 11.54 14.02 2.32
N GLN A 182 10.47 13.74 1.57
CA GLN A 182 9.10 14.02 1.98
C GLN A 182 8.42 12.73 2.41
N GLN A 183 7.58 12.82 3.43
CA GLN A 183 6.72 11.72 3.90
C GLN A 183 5.32 12.21 4.13
N GLY A 184 4.34 11.44 3.66
CA GLY A 184 2.93 11.62 3.97
C GLY A 184 2.34 10.33 4.54
N LEU A 185 1.62 10.41 5.64
CA LEU A 185 0.96 9.28 6.30
C LEU A 185 -0.45 9.68 6.71
N TYR A 186 -1.44 8.84 6.41
CA TYR A 186 -2.79 9.00 6.93
C TYR A 186 -3.01 8.04 8.09
N LEU A 187 -3.38 8.58 9.23
CA LEU A 187 -3.66 7.82 10.45
C LEU A 187 -4.85 8.45 11.19
N ASP A 188 -5.85 7.65 11.52
CA ASP A 188 -7.05 8.05 12.28
C ASP A 188 -7.80 9.27 11.73
N GLY A 189 -7.85 9.41 10.41
CA GLY A 189 -8.55 10.50 9.73
C GLY A 189 -7.71 11.78 9.55
N TYR A 190 -6.48 11.79 10.01
CA TYR A 190 -5.57 12.91 9.86
C TYR A 190 -4.40 12.55 8.95
N LYS A 191 -3.89 13.55 8.25
CA LYS A 191 -2.66 13.45 7.48
C LYS A 191 -1.49 14.01 8.27
N GLY A 192 -0.46 13.21 8.46
CA GLY A 192 0.86 13.65 8.87
C GLY A 192 1.74 13.94 7.66
N LEU A 193 2.40 15.06 7.62
CA LEU A 193 3.26 15.51 6.53
C LEU A 193 4.63 15.95 7.06
N ARG A 194 5.70 15.43 6.47
CA ARG A 194 7.08 15.89 6.64
C ARG A 194 7.64 16.29 5.28
N MET A 195 7.88 17.56 5.06
CA MET A 195 8.48 18.05 3.81
C MET A 195 10.00 17.89 3.77
N LYS A 196 10.62 17.69 4.93
CA LYS A 196 12.08 17.50 5.10
C LYS A 196 12.34 16.42 6.14
N ALA A 197 12.02 15.17 5.81
CA ALA A 197 12.25 14.00 6.67
C ALA A 197 13.77 13.64 6.70
N THR A 198 14.58 14.48 7.34
CA THR A 198 16.03 14.27 7.47
C THR A 198 16.39 13.27 8.58
N GLY A 199 15.45 12.91 9.44
CA GLY A 199 15.61 11.93 10.51
C GLY A 199 14.25 11.57 11.11
N HIS A 200 14.22 10.52 11.92
CA HIS A 200 13.00 10.06 12.58
C HIS A 200 12.47 11.07 13.62
N ALA A 201 13.36 11.81 14.25
CA ALA A 201 13.01 12.84 15.25
C ALA A 201 12.19 14.01 14.68
N VAL A 202 12.30 14.29 13.37
CA VAL A 202 11.53 15.37 12.72
C VAL A 202 10.04 15.13 12.94
N ASP A 203 9.35 16.18 13.40
CA ASP A 203 7.91 16.12 13.64
C ASP A 203 7.10 16.18 12.33
N PHE A 204 5.92 15.56 12.35
CA PHE A 204 4.92 15.78 11.32
C PHE A 204 4.19 17.10 11.55
N GLU A 205 3.91 17.82 10.50
CA GLU A 205 2.76 18.71 10.45
C GLU A 205 1.51 17.81 10.34
N ILE A 206 0.45 18.12 11.08
CA ILE A 206 -0.77 17.31 11.13
C ILE A 206 -1.94 18.12 10.60
N PHE A 207 -2.66 17.57 9.63
CA PHE A 207 -3.77 18.24 8.95
C PHE A 207 -5.04 17.39 8.96
N ASN A 208 -6.20 18.04 9.09
CA ASN A 208 -7.50 17.46 8.77
C ASN A 208 -7.83 17.78 7.31
N THR A 209 -7.43 16.93 6.38
CA THR A 209 -7.57 17.19 4.93
C THR A 209 -9.02 17.08 4.41
N ILE A 210 -9.98 16.71 5.26
CA ILE A 210 -11.41 16.75 4.93
C ILE A 210 -11.93 18.18 5.04
N ASP A 211 -11.61 18.87 6.13
CA ASP A 211 -12.10 20.21 6.43
C ASP A 211 -11.11 21.30 6.00
N ASP A 212 -9.81 20.94 5.88
CA ASP A 212 -8.71 21.82 5.49
C ASP A 212 -7.96 21.24 4.27
N GLY A 213 -8.63 21.21 3.10
CA GLY A 213 -8.01 20.77 1.85
C GLY A 213 -6.74 21.53 1.45
N PRO A 214 -6.61 22.85 1.72
CA PRO A 214 -5.38 23.60 1.50
C PRO A 214 -4.22 23.26 2.43
N GLU A 215 -4.41 22.43 3.47
CA GLU A 215 -3.38 22.12 4.48
C GLU A 215 -2.80 23.40 5.08
N SER A 216 -3.68 24.29 5.51
CA SER A 216 -3.35 25.64 6.01
C SER A 216 -3.18 25.67 7.53
N LYS A 217 -3.85 24.77 8.26
CA LYS A 217 -3.88 24.74 9.71
C LYS A 217 -3.15 23.52 10.25
N ASN A 218 -1.89 23.70 10.65
CA ASN A 218 -1.15 22.65 11.33
C ASN A 218 -1.69 22.45 12.77
N LEU A 219 -2.13 21.22 13.07
CA LEU A 219 -2.70 20.82 14.35
C LEU A 219 -1.66 20.22 15.32
N ALA A 220 -0.44 19.95 14.86
CA ALA A 220 0.62 19.39 15.69
C ALA A 220 0.91 20.29 16.90
N GLY A 221 1.00 19.70 18.08
CA GLY A 221 1.32 20.44 19.33
C GLY A 221 0.17 21.27 19.90
N THR A 222 -1.02 21.29 19.29
CA THR A 222 -2.12 22.15 19.77
C THR A 222 -2.83 21.59 21.00
N ASN A 223 -2.74 20.29 21.25
CA ASN A 223 -3.27 19.61 22.43
C ASN A 223 -2.65 18.21 22.61
N GLU A 224 -2.98 17.55 23.72
CA GLU A 224 -2.45 16.23 24.07
C GLU A 224 -2.88 15.12 23.09
N ASP A 225 -4.04 15.22 22.45
CA ASP A 225 -4.47 14.22 21.45
C ASP A 225 -3.57 14.26 20.22
N PHE A 226 -3.22 15.46 19.74
CA PHE A 226 -2.28 15.60 18.64
C PHE A 226 -0.85 15.27 19.02
N ASN A 227 -0.44 15.48 20.28
CA ASN A 227 0.84 14.99 20.77
C ASN A 227 0.91 13.46 20.77
N ARG A 228 -0.17 12.77 21.19
CA ARG A 228 -0.28 11.32 21.10
C ARG A 228 -0.30 10.85 19.65
N LEU A 229 -1.06 11.52 18.79
CA LEU A 229 -1.12 11.19 17.36
C LEU A 229 0.24 11.33 16.69
N GLN A 230 1.01 12.38 17.02
CA GLN A 230 2.38 12.60 16.55
C GLN A 230 3.29 11.41 16.86
N LYS A 231 3.27 10.94 18.12
CA LYS A 231 4.07 9.78 18.56
C LYS A 231 3.65 8.52 17.79
N ARG A 232 2.33 8.32 17.60
CA ARG A 232 1.79 7.17 16.86
C ARG A 232 2.15 7.22 15.37
N MET A 233 2.10 8.39 14.73
CA MET A 233 2.52 8.57 13.34
C MET A 233 4.00 8.24 13.15
N LYS A 234 4.87 8.70 14.06
CA LYS A 234 6.29 8.34 14.05
C LYS A 234 6.49 6.82 14.16
N ALA A 235 5.85 6.20 15.12
CA ALA A 235 5.92 4.75 15.30
C ALA A 235 5.40 3.99 14.08
N GLU A 236 4.29 4.44 13.49
CA GLU A 236 3.66 3.76 12.36
C GLU A 236 4.54 3.77 11.11
N VAL A 237 5.24 4.85 10.81
CA VAL A 237 6.22 4.87 9.71
C VAL A 237 7.25 3.75 9.87
N LEU A 238 7.78 3.55 11.07
CA LEU A 238 8.75 2.48 11.32
C LEU A 238 8.11 1.08 11.23
N ARG A 239 6.82 0.95 11.52
CA ARG A 239 6.08 -0.33 11.47
C ARG A 239 5.63 -0.75 10.07
N ILE A 240 5.54 0.18 9.13
CA ILE A 240 5.09 -0.12 7.76
C ILE A 240 6.24 -0.15 6.75
N ARG A 241 7.23 0.73 6.91
CA ARG A 241 8.29 0.92 5.94
C ARG A 241 9.40 -0.13 6.07
N MET A 242 9.72 -0.81 4.97
CA MET A 242 10.95 -1.62 4.87
C MET A 242 12.12 -0.73 4.38
N PRO A 243 13.31 -0.81 5.00
CA PRO A 243 14.51 -0.14 4.48
C PRO A 243 14.84 -0.59 3.06
N ASN A 244 15.20 0.36 2.21
CA ASN A 244 15.65 0.06 0.85
C ASN A 244 17.18 0.18 0.77
N LYS A 245 17.88 -0.94 0.55
CA LYS A 245 19.35 -0.97 0.46
C LYS A 245 19.95 -0.09 -0.64
N HIS A 246 19.16 0.19 -1.69
CA HIS A 246 19.58 1.03 -2.82
C HIS A 246 19.18 2.49 -2.68
N ALA A 247 18.32 2.82 -1.72
CA ALA A 247 17.85 4.18 -1.44
C ALA A 247 17.73 4.41 0.07
N LYS A 248 18.88 4.26 0.74
CA LYS A 248 18.96 4.37 2.21
C LYS A 248 18.48 5.73 2.70
N LYS A 249 17.77 5.72 3.84
CA LYS A 249 17.34 6.91 4.56
C LYS A 249 17.99 6.98 5.93
N SER A 250 18.12 8.19 6.46
CA SER A 250 18.74 8.41 7.79
C SER A 250 18.03 7.67 8.92
N TYR A 251 16.73 7.39 8.79
CA TYR A 251 15.91 6.68 9.76
C TYR A 251 15.83 5.17 9.53
N ASP A 252 16.59 4.59 8.58
CA ASP A 252 16.66 3.13 8.38
C ASP A 252 17.35 2.40 9.54
N GLY A 253 18.12 3.13 10.33
CA GLY A 253 18.78 2.62 11.53
C GLY A 253 17.93 2.64 12.80
N GLU A 254 16.74 3.20 12.75
CA GLU A 254 15.85 3.31 13.91
C GLU A 254 15.22 1.96 14.27
N LEU A 255 15.03 1.75 15.59
CA LEU A 255 14.34 0.58 16.09
C LEU A 255 12.84 0.66 15.82
N VAL A 256 12.24 -0.41 15.30
CA VAL A 256 10.79 -0.53 15.14
C VAL A 256 10.16 -0.68 16.53
N PRO A 257 9.33 0.24 17.00
CA PRO A 257 8.74 0.16 18.32
C PRO A 257 7.66 -0.91 18.41
N GLY A 258 7.62 -1.63 19.53
CA GLY A 258 6.53 -2.55 19.87
C GLY A 258 5.18 -1.83 19.99
N LEU A 259 4.11 -2.59 20.11
CA LEU A 259 2.78 -2.06 20.41
C LEU A 259 2.68 -1.71 21.89
N ASP A 260 1.91 -0.68 22.19
CA ASP A 260 1.54 -0.33 23.56
C ASP A 260 0.37 -1.23 24.01
N ILE A 261 0.70 -2.49 24.31
CA ILE A 261 -0.23 -3.50 24.80
C ILE A 261 0.31 -4.06 26.11
N SER A 262 -0.54 -4.13 27.13
CA SER A 262 -0.19 -4.76 28.38
C SER A 262 0.01 -6.26 28.21
N LYS A 263 1.12 -6.79 28.71
CA LYS A 263 1.34 -8.25 28.71
C LYS A 263 0.26 -9.01 29.50
N LYS A 264 -0.42 -8.34 30.45
CA LYS A 264 -1.51 -8.94 31.23
C LYS A 264 -2.74 -9.27 30.38
N ASP A 265 -2.88 -8.63 29.23
CA ASP A 265 -4.00 -8.85 28.29
C ASP A 265 -3.68 -9.96 27.28
N LEU A 266 -2.50 -10.58 27.41
CA LEU A 266 -1.99 -11.61 26.50
C LEU A 266 -1.76 -12.92 27.26
N SER A 267 -1.88 -14.03 26.54
CA SER A 267 -1.53 -15.37 27.01
C SER A 267 -0.53 -16.01 26.04
N ASN A 268 0.24 -16.99 26.54
CA ASN A 268 1.16 -17.73 25.69
C ASN A 268 0.42 -18.57 24.66
N GLY A 269 0.90 -18.55 23.43
CA GLY A 269 0.36 -19.34 22.34
C GLY A 269 0.41 -18.67 20.97
N VAL A 270 -0.07 -19.42 19.98
CA VAL A 270 -0.15 -19.05 18.56
C VAL A 270 -1.55 -19.35 18.08
N ALA A 271 -2.25 -18.35 17.57
CA ALA A 271 -3.53 -18.58 16.91
C ALA A 271 -3.27 -19.16 15.51
N VAL A 272 -3.88 -20.29 15.20
CA VAL A 272 -3.72 -20.99 13.93
C VAL A 272 -5.09 -21.08 13.25
N LYS A 273 -5.15 -20.69 11.99
CA LYS A 273 -6.32 -20.88 11.14
C LYS A 273 -5.94 -21.74 9.94
N THR A 274 -6.81 -22.70 9.64
CA THR A 274 -6.64 -23.66 8.54
C THR A 274 -7.55 -23.30 7.38
N TYR A 275 -7.03 -23.39 6.17
CA TYR A 275 -7.73 -23.12 4.92
C TYR A 275 -7.53 -24.28 3.95
N LEU A 276 -8.56 -24.65 3.20
CA LEU A 276 -8.50 -25.67 2.16
C LEU A 276 -8.59 -25.02 0.78
N GLY A 277 -7.78 -25.48 -0.16
CA GLY A 277 -7.81 -25.01 -1.54
C GLY A 277 -6.47 -25.09 -2.25
N GLU A 278 -6.52 -24.78 -3.52
CA GLU A 278 -5.35 -24.60 -4.39
C GLU A 278 -5.22 -23.14 -4.75
N TRP A 279 -4.01 -22.61 -4.67
CA TRP A 279 -3.72 -21.22 -4.97
C TRP A 279 -2.39 -21.12 -5.72
N ASP A 280 -2.32 -20.27 -6.73
CA ASP A 280 -1.08 -20.01 -7.47
C ASP A 280 -0.01 -19.32 -6.62
N TRP A 281 -0.45 -18.54 -5.62
CA TRP A 281 0.38 -17.84 -4.64
C TRP A 281 -0.16 -18.03 -3.23
N VAL A 282 0.59 -17.59 -2.22
CA VAL A 282 0.12 -17.53 -0.82
C VAL A 282 -0.98 -16.45 -0.73
N PRO A 283 -2.25 -16.82 -0.49
CA PRO A 283 -3.33 -15.84 -0.46
C PRO A 283 -3.37 -15.04 0.85
N GLU A 284 -4.01 -13.89 0.82
CA GLU A 284 -4.29 -13.11 2.02
C GLU A 284 -5.40 -13.81 2.83
N PHE A 285 -5.02 -14.81 3.60
CA PHE A 285 -5.92 -15.65 4.39
C PHE A 285 -6.83 -14.88 5.34
N THR A 286 -6.43 -13.67 5.79
CA THR A 286 -7.28 -12.85 6.67
C THR A 286 -8.58 -12.38 5.99
N GLN A 287 -8.69 -12.53 4.68
CA GLN A 287 -9.87 -12.19 3.89
C GLN A 287 -10.73 -13.40 3.51
N MET A 288 -10.31 -14.59 3.93
CA MET A 288 -10.98 -15.84 3.63
C MET A 288 -11.66 -16.41 4.87
N SER A 289 -12.69 -17.21 4.66
CA SER A 289 -13.28 -18.01 5.74
C SER A 289 -12.37 -19.19 6.06
N ALA A 290 -11.99 -19.32 7.32
CA ALA A 290 -11.21 -20.46 7.78
C ALA A 290 -12.09 -21.70 7.92
N GLU A 291 -11.55 -22.87 7.56
CA GLU A 291 -12.17 -24.16 7.80
C GLU A 291 -12.14 -24.54 9.30
N ALA A 292 -11.02 -24.26 9.95
CA ALA A 292 -10.82 -24.51 11.37
C ALA A 292 -9.96 -23.43 12.01
N SER A 293 -10.06 -23.33 13.34
CA SER A 293 -9.19 -22.49 14.16
C SER A 293 -8.76 -23.23 15.40
N SER A 294 -7.49 -23.10 15.78
CA SER A 294 -6.92 -23.69 16.99
C SER A 294 -5.97 -22.71 17.69
N LEU A 295 -5.65 -23.02 18.93
CA LEU A 295 -4.62 -22.36 19.71
C LEU A 295 -3.50 -23.38 19.96
N GLU A 296 -2.31 -23.08 19.49
CA GLU A 296 -1.12 -23.93 19.60
C GLU A 296 -0.10 -23.30 20.57
N LYS A 297 0.76 -24.11 21.16
CA LYS A 297 1.85 -23.61 22.01
C LYS A 297 2.97 -22.99 21.18
N ASN A 298 3.22 -23.54 20.00
CA ASN A 298 4.32 -23.17 19.10
C ASN A 298 3.83 -23.14 17.67
N ILE A 299 4.62 -22.53 16.79
CA ILE A 299 4.44 -22.65 15.34
C ILE A 299 4.77 -24.09 14.94
N ASN A 300 3.77 -24.84 14.47
CA ASN A 300 3.90 -26.24 14.04
C ASN A 300 2.81 -26.59 13.00
N LEU A 301 2.93 -27.75 12.38
CA LEU A 301 2.02 -28.20 11.32
C LEU A 301 0.91 -29.16 11.77
N LYS A 302 0.62 -29.28 13.05
CA LYS A 302 -0.39 -30.22 13.58
C LYS A 302 -1.79 -29.94 13.06
N SER A 303 -2.11 -28.69 12.79
CA SER A 303 -3.40 -28.24 12.25
C SER A 303 -3.49 -28.40 10.73
N LEU A 304 -2.44 -28.89 10.06
CA LEU A 304 -2.46 -29.11 8.61
C LEU A 304 -3.19 -30.42 8.30
N PRO A 305 -4.26 -30.39 7.47
CA PRO A 305 -4.95 -31.60 7.07
C PRO A 305 -4.04 -32.53 6.25
N ALA A 306 -4.13 -33.84 6.53
CA ALA A 306 -3.43 -34.84 5.73
C ALA A 306 -4.03 -34.90 4.31
N GLU A 307 -3.18 -35.09 3.30
CA GLU A 307 -3.55 -35.37 1.91
C GLU A 307 -4.37 -34.32 1.17
N LYS A 308 -4.35 -33.06 1.65
CA LYS A 308 -5.08 -31.95 1.00
C LYS A 308 -4.17 -30.78 0.72
N ASN A 309 -4.43 -30.09 -0.39
CA ASN A 309 -3.89 -28.76 -0.59
C ASN A 309 -4.47 -27.84 0.47
N ALA A 310 -3.63 -27.22 1.27
CA ALA A 310 -4.05 -26.46 2.41
C ALA A 310 -3.10 -25.31 2.72
N GLY A 311 -3.62 -24.35 3.48
CA GLY A 311 -2.86 -23.24 4.03
C GLY A 311 -3.10 -23.07 5.51
N LEU A 312 -2.10 -22.55 6.19
CA LEU A 312 -2.16 -22.16 7.58
C LEU A 312 -1.81 -20.68 7.73
N LEU A 313 -2.56 -19.99 8.56
CA LEU A 313 -2.22 -18.66 9.05
C LEU A 313 -1.92 -18.75 10.54
N PHE A 314 -0.66 -18.56 10.88
CA PHE A 314 -0.22 -18.36 12.26
C PHE A 314 -0.24 -16.87 12.57
N SER A 315 -0.83 -16.48 13.67
CA SER A 315 -0.90 -15.08 14.09
C SER A 315 -0.84 -14.92 15.59
N GLY A 316 -0.34 -13.78 16.02
CA GLY A 316 -0.15 -13.44 17.41
C GLY A 316 0.87 -12.33 17.57
N TYR A 317 1.60 -12.38 18.65
CA TYR A 317 2.64 -11.41 18.98
C TYR A 317 3.93 -12.16 19.34
N ILE A 318 5.07 -11.56 18.98
CA ILE A 318 6.39 -11.99 19.43
C ILE A 318 6.86 -10.98 20.47
N GLN A 319 7.27 -11.47 21.64
CA GLN A 319 7.92 -10.66 22.66
C GLN A 319 9.40 -10.56 22.35
N ILE A 320 9.88 -9.39 21.95
CA ILE A 320 11.29 -9.09 21.78
C ILE A 320 11.87 -8.70 23.14
N PRO A 321 12.87 -9.46 23.65
CA PRO A 321 13.36 -9.28 25.03
C PRO A 321 14.29 -8.06 25.20
N GLU A 322 15.01 -7.67 24.15
CA GLU A 322 15.96 -6.56 24.16
C GLU A 322 15.97 -5.82 22.82
N PRO A 323 16.31 -4.51 22.80
CA PRO A 323 16.42 -3.75 21.56
C PRO A 323 17.66 -4.19 20.77
N GLY A 324 17.55 -4.21 19.43
CA GLY A 324 18.68 -4.54 18.57
C GLY A 324 18.30 -5.14 17.23
N ASP A 325 19.30 -5.74 16.60
CA ASP A 325 19.15 -6.47 15.37
C ASP A 325 18.61 -7.89 15.66
N TRP A 326 17.47 -8.20 15.04
CA TRP A 326 16.82 -9.49 15.11
C TRP A 326 16.70 -10.10 13.73
N THR A 327 17.35 -11.23 13.51
CA THR A 327 17.29 -11.97 12.25
C THR A 327 16.27 -13.10 12.37
N PHE A 328 15.34 -13.12 11.43
CA PHE A 328 14.36 -14.18 11.29
C PHE A 328 14.76 -15.08 10.12
N HIS A 329 14.70 -16.39 10.33
CA HIS A 329 15.03 -17.40 9.34
C HIS A 329 13.80 -18.26 9.10
N CYS A 330 13.41 -18.42 7.85
CA CYS A 330 12.33 -19.31 7.44
C CYS A 330 12.81 -20.32 6.42
N GLU A 331 12.39 -21.56 6.62
CA GLU A 331 12.57 -22.66 5.68
C GLU A 331 11.29 -23.49 5.62
N ALA A 332 10.84 -23.87 4.42
CA ALA A 332 9.61 -24.63 4.26
C ALA A 332 9.61 -25.46 2.96
N SER A 333 8.89 -26.57 2.95
CA SER A 333 8.64 -27.37 1.73
C SER A 333 7.48 -26.84 0.88
N GLY A 334 6.85 -25.75 1.29
CA GLY A 334 5.78 -25.03 0.58
C GLY A 334 6.09 -23.55 0.50
N SER A 335 5.16 -22.75 0.00
CA SER A 335 5.32 -21.31 -0.05
C SER A 335 4.95 -20.66 1.29
N LEU A 336 5.63 -19.57 1.62
CA LEU A 336 5.38 -18.83 2.86
C LEU A 336 5.53 -17.32 2.69
N ILE A 337 4.81 -16.58 3.55
CA ILE A 337 4.98 -15.13 3.74
C ILE A 337 5.07 -14.87 5.24
N PHE A 338 6.09 -14.15 5.68
CA PHE A 338 6.21 -13.74 7.08
C PHE A 338 6.18 -12.22 7.20
N LYS A 339 5.29 -11.73 8.05
CA LYS A 339 5.13 -10.30 8.34
C LYS A 339 5.27 -10.02 9.83
N ILE A 340 5.97 -8.94 10.16
CA ILE A 340 5.98 -8.32 11.50
C ILE A 340 5.41 -6.92 11.36
N HIS A 341 4.41 -6.57 12.17
CA HIS A 341 3.54 -5.42 11.92
C HIS A 341 2.95 -5.49 10.49
N ASN A 342 3.19 -4.46 9.68
CA ASN A 342 2.82 -4.44 8.27
C ASN A 342 4.04 -4.58 7.34
N LYS A 343 5.20 -4.98 7.87
CA LYS A 343 6.41 -5.22 7.09
C LYS A 343 6.41 -6.63 6.50
N LEU A 344 6.66 -6.74 5.23
CA LEU A 344 6.96 -8.00 4.56
C LEU A 344 8.42 -8.38 4.90
N VAL A 345 8.61 -9.26 5.88
CA VAL A 345 9.93 -9.65 6.39
C VAL A 345 10.55 -10.73 5.53
N ILE A 346 9.77 -11.78 5.23
CA ILE A 346 10.21 -12.89 4.37
C ILE A 346 9.13 -13.15 3.32
N ASP A 347 9.57 -13.25 2.08
CA ASP A 347 8.78 -13.59 0.91
C ASP A 347 9.35 -14.85 0.27
N GLY A 348 8.80 -15.98 0.66
CA GLY A 348 9.09 -17.32 0.13
C GLY A 348 7.93 -17.82 -0.73
N ASP A 349 7.34 -16.99 -1.59
CA ASP A 349 6.22 -17.37 -2.45
C ASP A 349 6.65 -17.54 -3.91
N TYR A 350 7.03 -16.47 -4.58
CA TYR A 350 7.38 -16.53 -5.99
C TYR A 350 8.77 -17.13 -6.21
N LYS A 351 8.85 -18.23 -6.98
CA LYS A 351 10.11 -18.96 -7.27
C LYS A 351 10.89 -19.40 -6.03
N TYR A 352 10.19 -19.62 -4.92
CA TYR A 352 10.82 -20.17 -3.74
C TYR A 352 11.19 -21.64 -3.97
N ASP A 353 12.42 -21.98 -3.66
CA ASP A 353 13.01 -23.32 -3.90
C ASP A 353 13.10 -24.21 -2.65
N GLY A 354 12.58 -23.73 -1.53
CA GLY A 354 12.59 -24.44 -0.26
C GLY A 354 13.84 -24.17 0.62
N THR A 355 14.79 -23.37 0.14
CA THR A 355 15.98 -23.01 0.93
C THR A 355 15.67 -21.96 1.99
N GLU A 356 16.50 -21.90 3.03
CA GLU A 356 16.36 -20.91 4.09
C GLU A 356 16.47 -19.48 3.55
N ILE A 357 15.47 -18.66 3.88
CA ILE A 357 15.50 -17.21 3.67
C ILE A 357 15.64 -16.53 5.02
N SER A 358 16.50 -15.53 5.11
CA SER A 358 16.65 -14.74 6.32
C SER A 358 16.55 -13.23 6.07
N THR A 359 16.05 -12.52 7.08
CA THR A 359 15.96 -11.04 7.06
C THR A 359 16.17 -10.51 8.46
N THR A 360 16.99 -9.48 8.56
CA THR A 360 17.24 -8.76 9.81
C THR A 360 16.38 -7.52 9.92
N LEU A 361 15.74 -7.34 11.07
CA LEU A 361 15.03 -6.13 11.47
C LEU A 361 15.63 -5.52 12.72
N LYS A 362 15.66 -4.21 12.79
CA LYS A 362 15.95 -3.49 14.04
C LYS A 362 14.65 -3.36 14.85
N LEU A 363 14.52 -4.12 15.93
CA LEU A 363 13.33 -4.10 16.76
C LEU A 363 13.65 -3.53 18.15
N ASP A 364 12.73 -2.73 18.66
CA ASP A 364 12.79 -2.32 20.05
C ASP A 364 12.29 -3.45 20.97
N ARG A 365 12.66 -3.39 22.24
CA ARG A 365 12.08 -4.27 23.25
C ARG A 365 10.57 -4.08 23.31
N GLY A 366 9.81 -5.18 23.30
CA GLY A 366 8.35 -5.08 23.42
C GLY A 366 7.57 -6.14 22.67
N ILE A 367 6.30 -5.85 22.44
CA ILE A 367 5.32 -6.77 21.85
C ILE A 367 5.12 -6.39 20.37
N HIS A 368 5.45 -7.31 19.47
CA HIS A 368 5.38 -7.09 18.02
C HIS A 368 4.39 -8.07 17.39
N PRO A 369 3.34 -7.60 16.71
CA PRO A 369 2.40 -8.48 16.04
C PRO A 369 3.06 -9.16 14.85
N TYR A 370 2.76 -10.43 14.63
CA TYR A 370 3.23 -11.17 13.48
C TYR A 370 2.12 -11.95 12.79
N ARG A 371 2.37 -12.28 11.52
CA ARG A 371 1.59 -13.20 10.71
C ARG A 371 2.55 -14.04 9.87
N LEU A 372 2.40 -15.35 9.96
CA LEU A 372 3.09 -16.30 9.11
C LEU A 372 2.03 -17.04 8.29
N TYR A 373 2.06 -16.84 7.00
CA TYR A 373 1.21 -17.51 6.02
C TYR A 373 2.01 -18.67 5.44
N TYR A 374 1.42 -19.83 5.38
CA TYR A 374 2.02 -21.02 4.81
C TYR A 374 1.01 -21.72 3.92
N LYS A 375 1.42 -22.11 2.70
CA LYS A 375 0.61 -22.99 1.85
C LYS A 375 1.47 -24.16 1.36
N THR A 376 0.86 -25.32 1.23
CA THR A 376 1.56 -26.50 0.75
C THR A 376 0.66 -27.45 -0.03
N SER A 377 1.27 -28.12 -1.01
CA SER A 377 0.77 -29.30 -1.68
C SER A 377 1.77 -30.47 -1.52
N ALA A 378 2.80 -30.28 -0.71
CA ALA A 378 3.85 -31.27 -0.52
C ALA A 378 3.35 -32.49 0.23
N LYS A 379 3.79 -33.69 -0.19
CA LYS A 379 3.49 -34.97 0.50
C LYS A 379 4.09 -35.03 1.90
N LYS A 380 5.23 -34.36 2.12
CA LYS A 380 5.89 -34.23 3.42
C LYS A 380 6.08 -32.76 3.73
N PRO A 381 5.07 -32.10 4.32
CA PRO A 381 5.16 -30.69 4.64
C PRO A 381 6.16 -30.42 5.75
N SER A 382 6.96 -29.37 5.57
CA SER A 382 7.88 -28.84 6.59
C SER A 382 7.76 -27.32 6.68
N LEU A 383 7.96 -26.79 7.87
CA LEU A 383 7.98 -25.37 8.16
C LEU A 383 8.84 -25.12 9.38
N SER A 384 9.81 -24.25 9.26
CA SER A 384 10.65 -23.77 10.36
C SER A 384 10.66 -22.24 10.36
N LEU A 385 10.41 -21.64 11.52
CA LEU A 385 10.65 -20.23 11.79
C LEU A 385 11.59 -20.12 12.98
N GLN A 386 12.77 -19.61 12.74
CA GLN A 386 13.80 -19.40 13.75
C GLN A 386 14.11 -17.91 13.86
N TRP A 387 14.70 -17.53 14.96
CA TRP A 387 15.20 -16.20 15.22
C TRP A 387 16.60 -16.21 15.84
N GLU A 388 17.28 -15.09 15.75
CA GLU A 388 18.50 -14.81 16.51
C GLU A 388 18.60 -13.31 16.81
N GLY A 389 19.28 -12.99 17.89
CA GLY A 389 19.58 -11.63 18.34
C GLY A 389 20.92 -11.58 19.03
N SER A 390 21.35 -10.41 19.52
CA SER A 390 22.69 -10.24 20.12
C SER A 390 22.96 -11.17 21.29
N SER A 391 21.96 -11.43 22.14
CA SER A 391 22.06 -12.35 23.28
C SER A 391 21.34 -13.67 23.06
N VAL A 392 20.75 -13.89 21.89
CA VAL A 392 19.95 -15.08 21.55
C VAL A 392 20.55 -15.78 20.34
N ALA A 393 21.04 -17.00 20.56
CA ALA A 393 21.56 -17.83 19.46
C ALA A 393 20.42 -18.25 18.51
N LYS A 394 20.76 -18.51 17.25
CA LYS A 394 19.83 -19.03 16.25
C LYS A 394 19.11 -20.27 16.77
N GLY A 395 17.78 -20.21 16.77
CA GLY A 395 16.93 -21.30 17.23
C GLY A 395 15.45 -21.01 17.02
N LEU A 396 14.60 -22.00 17.29
CA LEU A 396 13.16 -21.83 17.25
C LEU A 396 12.72 -20.74 18.24
N ILE A 397 11.72 -19.96 17.85
CA ILE A 397 11.13 -18.98 18.76
C ILE A 397 10.49 -19.72 19.93
N PRO A 398 10.91 -19.47 21.18
CA PRO A 398 10.41 -20.21 22.33
C PRO A 398 8.93 -19.88 22.61
N ALA A 399 8.22 -20.86 23.19
CA ALA A 399 6.77 -20.74 23.41
C ALA A 399 6.38 -19.58 24.34
N ASP A 400 7.24 -19.19 25.26
CA ASP A 400 7.02 -18.07 26.18
C ASP A 400 7.22 -16.68 25.53
N ALA A 401 7.86 -16.64 24.36
CA ALA A 401 7.97 -15.45 23.53
C ALA A 401 6.81 -15.31 22.51
N LEU A 402 5.98 -16.35 22.34
CA LEU A 402 4.83 -16.33 21.44
C LEU A 402 3.56 -16.07 22.26
N LEU A 403 2.83 -15.03 21.89
CA LEU A 403 1.69 -14.53 22.65
C LEU A 403 0.47 -14.35 21.74
N VAL A 404 -0.72 -14.48 22.32
CA VAL A 404 -2.02 -14.19 21.67
C VAL A 404 -2.86 -13.31 22.58
N GLN A 405 -3.88 -12.67 22.02
CA GLN A 405 -4.90 -11.98 22.81
C GLN A 405 -5.52 -13.00 23.77
N GLY A 406 -5.48 -12.70 25.07
CA GLY A 406 -6.16 -13.53 26.07
C GLY A 406 -7.67 -13.54 25.84
N GLU A 407 -8.33 -14.65 26.18
CA GLU A 407 -9.79 -14.67 26.23
C GLU A 407 -10.24 -13.61 27.25
N GLN A 408 -10.94 -12.58 26.79
CA GLN A 408 -11.65 -11.71 27.72
C GLN A 408 -12.68 -12.58 28.45
N LYS A 409 -12.45 -12.86 29.71
CA LYS A 409 -13.52 -13.40 30.57
C LYS A 409 -14.68 -12.40 30.50
N ARG A 410 -15.70 -12.77 29.76
CA ARG A 410 -16.99 -12.07 29.73
C ARG A 410 -17.70 -12.21 31.06
#